data_0cd5d3a37aade03ded628e499770cd61
#
_entry.id   0cd5d3a37aade03ded628e499770cd61
#
_cell.length_a   1.000
_cell.length_b   1.000
_cell.length_c   1.000
_cell.angle_alpha   90.00
_cell.angle_beta   90.00
_cell.angle_gamma   90.00
#
_symmetry.space_group_name_H-M   'P 1'
#
loop_
_entity.id
_entity.type
_entity.pdbx_description
1 polymer ?
#
loop_
_entity_poly.entity_id
_entity_poly.type
_entity_poly.pdbx_seq_one_letter_code
_entity_poly.pdbx_strand_id
1 'polypeptide(L)'
;LLYTLAPLERHSDDGFGAVGEAFKAAADKLVEAGESQRMFWSELPIIFLLRHAIELFLKSGIIIVHRRLRLAYGTEGYKTKKPMLFTSAGTWKPLLKTHDIQAIYWYWNKLLTENVERITAVSLHKSDMTIPPELAGWIVVIGAVDPNSDYFRYPITKNEQTDKEKSSFKEVALDVLLPSAGQEKLKAMIIEDQDGNFVRAYKYDSSTNRETEDAARKAADMLSNFHIMLRCELMDGW
;
A
#
# COMPACT_ATOMS: atom_id res chain seq x y z
N LEU A 1 -11.28 12.24 -16.90
CA LEU A 1 -12.44 12.77 -16.13
C LEU A 1 -13.63 11.79 -16.16
N LEU A 2 -13.96 11.17 -17.31
CA LEU A 2 -15.10 10.24 -17.42
C LEU A 2 -14.93 8.98 -16.56
N TYR A 3 -13.71 8.46 -16.45
CA TYR A 3 -13.42 7.28 -15.65
C TYR A 3 -13.82 7.48 -14.18
N THR A 4 -13.41 8.57 -13.54
CA THR A 4 -13.70 8.83 -12.12
C THR A 4 -15.18 9.15 -11.84
N LEU A 5 -15.95 9.51 -12.87
CA LEU A 5 -17.37 9.84 -12.76
C LEU A 5 -18.29 8.66 -13.13
N ALA A 6 -17.75 7.60 -13.73
CA ALA A 6 -18.54 6.43 -14.10
C ALA A 6 -18.91 5.59 -12.87
N PRO A 7 -20.10 4.96 -12.84
CA PRO A 7 -20.43 3.99 -11.81
C PRO A 7 -19.41 2.85 -11.75
N LEU A 8 -19.03 2.40 -10.55
CA LEU A 8 -17.94 1.42 -10.35
C LEU A 8 -18.17 0.12 -11.11
N GLU A 9 -19.42 -0.33 -11.23
CA GLU A 9 -19.79 -1.55 -11.96
C GLU A 9 -19.57 -1.47 -13.49
N ARG A 10 -19.33 -0.26 -14.01
CA ARG A 10 -19.04 -0.04 -15.43
C ARG A 10 -17.56 -0.04 -15.74
N HIS A 11 -16.71 0.00 -14.71
CA HIS A 11 -15.28 -0.06 -14.90
C HIS A 11 -14.84 -1.46 -15.35
N SER A 12 -13.82 -1.50 -16.20
CA SER A 12 -13.26 -2.75 -16.72
C SER A 12 -12.66 -3.66 -15.65
N ASP A 13 -12.38 -3.11 -14.49
CA ASP A 13 -11.81 -3.78 -13.32
C ASP A 13 -12.77 -3.84 -12.12
N ASP A 14 -14.07 -3.67 -12.34
CA ASP A 14 -15.10 -3.58 -11.30
C ASP A 14 -14.86 -2.42 -10.30
N GLY A 15 -14.12 -1.37 -10.70
CA GLY A 15 -13.87 -0.16 -9.93
C GLY A 15 -12.67 -0.23 -8.96
N PHE A 16 -11.90 -1.32 -8.96
CA PHE A 16 -10.74 -1.47 -8.07
C PHE A 16 -9.74 -0.33 -8.23
N GLY A 17 -9.39 0.03 -9.47
CA GLY A 17 -8.46 1.12 -9.72
C GLY A 17 -9.01 2.49 -9.31
N ALA A 18 -10.29 2.78 -9.59
CA ALA A 18 -10.92 4.04 -9.20
C ALA A 18 -10.93 4.24 -7.68
N VAL A 19 -11.21 3.17 -6.94
CA VAL A 19 -11.15 3.19 -5.46
C VAL A 19 -9.71 3.29 -4.99
N GLY A 20 -8.75 2.64 -5.66
CA GLY A 20 -7.32 2.76 -5.40
C GLY A 20 -6.83 4.22 -5.53
N GLU A 21 -7.23 4.91 -6.61
CA GLU A 21 -6.93 6.34 -6.80
C GLU A 21 -7.52 7.21 -5.67
N ALA A 22 -8.74 6.92 -5.21
CA ALA A 22 -9.36 7.65 -4.12
C ALA A 22 -8.59 7.48 -2.79
N PHE A 23 -8.14 6.26 -2.47
CA PHE A 23 -7.32 6.00 -1.29
C PHE A 23 -5.96 6.68 -1.37
N LYS A 24 -5.30 6.61 -2.55
CA LYS A 24 -4.03 7.31 -2.77
C LYS A 24 -4.20 8.83 -2.61
N ALA A 25 -5.20 9.43 -3.23
CA ALA A 25 -5.47 10.87 -3.13
C ALA A 25 -5.76 11.30 -1.68
N ALA A 26 -6.46 10.47 -0.90
CA ALA A 26 -6.68 10.74 0.52
C ALA A 26 -5.37 10.72 1.33
N ALA A 27 -4.47 9.76 1.05
CA ALA A 27 -3.15 9.70 1.67
C ALA A 27 -2.33 10.96 1.33
N ASP A 28 -2.30 11.37 0.07
CA ASP A 28 -1.57 12.56 -0.39
C ASP A 28 -2.08 13.83 0.34
N LYS A 29 -3.39 13.96 0.52
CA LYS A 29 -3.99 15.06 1.30
C LYS A 29 -3.60 15.05 2.78
N LEU A 30 -3.51 13.86 3.40
CA LEU A 30 -3.03 13.75 4.78
C LEU A 30 -1.55 14.16 4.91
N VAL A 31 -0.74 13.85 3.91
CA VAL A 31 0.66 14.29 3.86
C VAL A 31 0.75 15.81 3.80
N GLU A 32 0.04 16.44 2.85
CA GLU A 32 -0.01 17.89 2.71
C GLU A 32 -0.48 18.56 4.02
N ALA A 33 -1.49 17.99 4.67
CA ALA A 33 -2.02 18.50 5.94
C ALA A 33 -1.03 18.30 7.11
N GLY A 34 -0.34 17.14 7.16
CA GLY A 34 0.60 16.79 8.23
C GLY A 34 1.78 17.75 8.32
N GLU A 35 2.26 18.28 7.19
CA GLU A 35 3.31 19.29 7.15
C GLU A 35 2.89 20.60 7.81
N SER A 36 1.62 20.97 7.71
CA SER A 36 1.09 22.25 8.22
C SER A 36 0.50 22.15 9.64
N GLN A 37 -0.04 21.01 10.05
CA GLN A 37 -0.87 20.87 11.25
C GLN A 37 -0.25 20.06 12.40
N ARG A 38 0.97 19.55 12.27
CA ARG A 38 1.66 18.74 13.32
C ARG A 38 0.79 17.61 13.90
N MET A 39 0.10 16.86 13.04
CA MET A 39 -0.69 15.71 13.50
C MET A 39 0.25 14.61 13.99
N PHE A 40 0.09 14.21 15.26
CA PHE A 40 0.75 13.00 15.77
C PHE A 40 0.08 11.77 15.17
N TRP A 41 0.88 10.74 14.92
CA TRP A 41 0.42 9.44 14.39
C TRP A 41 -0.15 9.49 12.96
N SER A 42 0.07 10.57 12.23
CA SER A 42 -0.43 10.71 10.86
C SER A 42 0.17 9.69 9.90
N GLU A 43 1.38 9.18 10.18
CA GLU A 43 2.05 8.16 9.40
C GLU A 43 1.27 6.85 9.32
N LEU A 44 0.60 6.42 10.39
CA LEU A 44 -0.16 5.16 10.40
C LEU A 44 -1.33 5.17 9.41
N PRO A 45 -2.25 6.15 9.43
CA PRO A 45 -3.31 6.23 8.42
C PRO A 45 -2.78 6.48 7.01
N ILE A 46 -1.69 7.23 6.84
CA ILE A 46 -1.07 7.45 5.53
C ILE A 46 -0.60 6.12 4.94
N ILE A 47 0.19 5.34 5.69
CA ILE A 47 0.71 4.05 5.24
C ILE A 47 -0.45 3.07 4.98
N PHE A 48 -1.47 3.04 5.85
CA PHE A 48 -2.64 2.21 5.63
C PHE A 48 -3.35 2.51 4.31
N LEU A 49 -3.61 3.79 4.02
CA LEU A 49 -4.28 4.21 2.80
C LEU A 49 -3.45 3.90 1.55
N LEU A 50 -2.14 4.17 1.59
CA LEU A 50 -1.22 3.86 0.49
C LEU A 50 -1.11 2.35 0.25
N ARG A 51 -0.96 1.56 1.32
CA ARG A 51 -0.93 0.10 1.22
C ARG A 51 -2.22 -0.46 0.63
N HIS A 52 -3.36 0.09 1.05
CA HIS A 52 -4.64 -0.33 0.49
C HIS A 52 -4.79 0.05 -0.98
N ALA A 53 -4.35 1.25 -1.38
CA ALA A 53 -4.29 1.66 -2.78
C ALA A 53 -3.42 0.70 -3.62
N ILE A 54 -2.22 0.34 -3.13
CA ILE A 54 -1.33 -0.65 -3.77
C ILE A 54 -2.05 -1.98 -4.00
N GLU A 55 -2.72 -2.51 -2.98
CA GLU A 55 -3.50 -3.75 -3.08
C GLU A 55 -4.56 -3.65 -4.18
N LEU A 56 -5.29 -2.53 -4.23
CA LEU A 56 -6.36 -2.30 -5.22
C LEU A 56 -5.81 -2.15 -6.64
N PHE A 57 -4.71 -1.44 -6.85
CA PHE A 57 -4.07 -1.33 -8.17
C PHE A 57 -3.56 -2.67 -8.69
N LEU A 58 -2.94 -3.47 -7.83
CA LEU A 58 -2.50 -4.82 -8.21
C LEU A 58 -3.67 -5.71 -8.59
N LYS A 59 -4.77 -5.70 -7.81
CA LYS A 59 -6.00 -6.44 -8.10
C LYS A 59 -6.64 -5.97 -9.41
N SER A 60 -6.71 -4.66 -9.61
CA SER A 60 -7.19 -4.06 -10.87
C SER A 60 -6.39 -4.59 -12.07
N GLY A 61 -5.06 -4.50 -12.02
CA GLY A 61 -4.20 -4.96 -13.11
C GLY A 61 -4.39 -6.44 -13.44
N ILE A 62 -4.53 -7.30 -12.42
CA ILE A 62 -4.85 -8.73 -12.63
C ILE A 62 -6.19 -8.88 -13.37
N ILE A 63 -7.24 -8.19 -12.93
CA ILE A 63 -8.57 -8.29 -13.56
C ILE A 63 -8.53 -7.78 -15.01
N ILE A 64 -7.90 -6.65 -15.28
CA ILE A 64 -7.76 -6.07 -16.61
C ILE A 64 -7.09 -7.05 -17.56
N VAL A 65 -5.94 -7.62 -17.19
CA VAL A 65 -5.19 -8.55 -18.04
C VAL A 65 -5.99 -9.82 -18.32
N HIS A 66 -6.60 -10.42 -17.29
CA HIS A 66 -7.45 -11.60 -17.48
C HIS A 66 -8.61 -11.32 -18.44
N ARG A 67 -9.30 -10.20 -18.30
CA ARG A 67 -10.42 -9.82 -19.16
C ARG A 67 -9.98 -9.53 -20.59
N ARG A 68 -8.91 -8.77 -20.77
CA ARG A 68 -8.41 -8.40 -22.09
C ARG A 68 -7.89 -9.59 -22.88
N LEU A 69 -7.09 -10.44 -22.26
CA LEU A 69 -6.50 -11.61 -22.90
C LEU A 69 -7.41 -12.86 -22.85
N ARG A 70 -8.58 -12.75 -22.25
CA ARG A 70 -9.55 -13.85 -22.04
C ARG A 70 -8.92 -15.05 -21.32
N LEU A 71 -8.11 -14.77 -20.28
CA LEU A 71 -7.48 -15.80 -19.47
C LEU A 71 -8.45 -16.30 -18.39
N ALA A 72 -8.62 -17.61 -18.29
CA ALA A 72 -9.42 -18.20 -17.21
C ALA A 72 -8.68 -18.10 -15.86
N TYR A 73 -9.43 -18.09 -14.75
CA TYR A 73 -8.93 -18.18 -13.38
C TYR A 73 -9.04 -19.63 -12.89
N GLY A 74 -8.17 -20.51 -13.36
CA GLY A 74 -8.31 -21.93 -13.13
C GLY A 74 -9.57 -22.48 -13.76
N THR A 75 -10.53 -22.94 -12.95
CA THR A 75 -11.86 -23.42 -13.41
C THR A 75 -12.87 -22.30 -13.64
N GLU A 76 -12.61 -21.08 -13.15
CA GLU A 76 -13.47 -19.93 -13.31
C GLU A 76 -13.21 -19.20 -14.63
N GLY A 77 -14.25 -18.77 -15.32
CA GLY A 77 -14.13 -18.02 -16.57
C GLY A 77 -13.58 -16.60 -16.37
N TYR A 78 -12.97 -16.02 -17.41
CA TYR A 78 -12.35 -14.68 -17.35
C TYR A 78 -13.30 -13.51 -17.04
N LYS A 79 -14.62 -13.71 -17.18
CA LYS A 79 -15.66 -12.74 -16.81
C LYS A 79 -16.31 -12.99 -15.44
N THR A 80 -15.76 -13.93 -14.68
CA THR A 80 -16.31 -14.26 -13.35
C THR A 80 -16.37 -13.04 -12.43
N LYS A 81 -17.37 -12.98 -11.57
CA LYS A 81 -17.44 -12.05 -10.44
C LYS A 81 -16.66 -12.54 -9.20
N LYS A 82 -15.99 -13.68 -9.35
CA LYS A 82 -15.14 -14.30 -8.32
C LYS A 82 -13.72 -14.47 -8.85
N PRO A 83 -12.99 -13.35 -9.14
CA PRO A 83 -11.63 -13.45 -9.64
C PRO A 83 -10.75 -14.20 -8.63
N MET A 84 -9.79 -14.96 -9.15
CA MET A 84 -8.90 -15.79 -8.36
C MET A 84 -7.46 -15.31 -8.51
N LEU A 85 -6.65 -15.56 -7.50
CA LEU A 85 -5.22 -15.36 -7.46
C LEU A 85 -4.52 -16.71 -7.60
N PHE A 86 -3.58 -16.85 -8.51
CA PHE A 86 -2.70 -18.02 -8.58
C PHE A 86 -1.51 -17.80 -7.64
N THR A 87 -1.28 -18.75 -6.73
CA THR A 87 -0.21 -18.64 -5.72
C THR A 87 1.09 -19.28 -6.20
N SER A 88 2.21 -18.91 -5.59
CA SER A 88 3.51 -19.56 -5.82
C SER A 88 3.52 -21.05 -5.48
N ALA A 89 2.59 -21.53 -4.64
CA ALA A 89 2.38 -22.93 -4.34
C ALA A 89 1.57 -23.69 -5.41
N GLY A 90 1.21 -23.05 -6.54
CA GLY A 90 0.48 -23.69 -7.63
C GLY A 90 -1.02 -23.85 -7.40
N THR A 91 -1.61 -23.10 -6.48
CA THR A 91 -3.04 -23.17 -6.14
C THR A 91 -3.78 -21.87 -6.41
N TRP A 92 -5.08 -21.96 -6.67
CA TRP A 92 -5.93 -20.79 -6.85
C TRP A 92 -6.62 -20.40 -5.53
N LYS A 93 -6.60 -19.10 -5.18
CA LYS A 93 -7.29 -18.53 -4.02
C LYS A 93 -8.18 -17.37 -4.43
N PRO A 94 -9.28 -17.08 -3.71
CA PRO A 94 -10.13 -15.92 -4.01
C PRO A 94 -9.33 -14.61 -3.92
N LEU A 95 -9.23 -13.87 -5.03
CA LEU A 95 -8.48 -12.61 -5.11
C LEU A 95 -9.05 -11.56 -4.13
N LEU A 96 -10.38 -11.49 -4.00
CA LEU A 96 -11.04 -10.50 -3.15
C LEU A 96 -10.79 -10.71 -1.65
N LYS A 97 -10.46 -11.94 -1.26
CA LYS A 97 -10.19 -12.31 0.15
C LYS A 97 -8.68 -12.34 0.46
N THR A 98 -7.82 -12.07 -0.51
CA THR A 98 -6.37 -12.06 -0.32
C THR A 98 -5.92 -10.63 -0.06
N HIS A 99 -5.21 -10.42 1.06
CA HIS A 99 -4.66 -9.13 1.48
C HIS A 99 -3.12 -9.13 1.53
N ASP A 100 -2.49 -10.25 1.31
CA ASP A 100 -1.04 -10.39 1.20
C ASP A 100 -0.56 -9.73 -0.10
N ILE A 101 0.00 -8.52 0.01
CA ILE A 101 0.45 -7.75 -1.15
C ILE A 101 1.64 -8.39 -1.86
N GLN A 102 2.47 -9.17 -1.16
CA GLN A 102 3.59 -9.89 -1.79
C GLN A 102 3.06 -11.01 -2.70
N ALA A 103 2.07 -11.77 -2.23
CA ALA A 103 1.43 -12.80 -3.02
C ALA A 103 0.67 -12.21 -4.23
N ILE A 104 -0.04 -11.09 -4.03
CA ILE A 104 -0.77 -10.41 -5.11
C ILE A 104 0.22 -9.85 -6.14
N TYR A 105 1.30 -9.18 -5.69
CA TYR A 105 2.35 -8.65 -6.55
C TYR A 105 3.05 -9.75 -7.34
N TRP A 106 3.39 -10.87 -6.68
CA TRP A 106 4.02 -12.01 -7.34
C TRP A 106 3.17 -12.49 -8.53
N TYR A 107 1.86 -12.64 -8.34
CA TYR A 107 0.99 -13.08 -9.42
C TYR A 107 0.80 -12.01 -10.49
N TRP A 108 0.62 -10.76 -10.11
CA TRP A 108 0.53 -9.62 -11.03
C TRP A 108 1.78 -9.52 -11.92
N ASN A 109 2.97 -9.59 -11.33
CA ASN A 109 4.24 -9.55 -12.04
C ASN A 109 4.40 -10.75 -12.98
N LYS A 110 4.12 -11.97 -12.51
CA LYS A 110 4.12 -13.19 -13.32
C LYS A 110 3.18 -13.06 -14.52
N LEU A 111 1.96 -12.60 -14.28
CA LEU A 111 0.92 -12.47 -15.30
C LEU A 111 1.35 -11.50 -16.43
N LEU A 112 1.92 -10.36 -16.08
CA LEU A 112 2.42 -9.38 -17.06
C LEU A 112 3.63 -9.93 -17.81
N THR A 113 4.62 -10.48 -17.12
CA THR A 113 5.85 -10.98 -17.71
C THR A 113 5.61 -12.15 -18.67
N GLU A 114 4.78 -13.12 -18.26
CA GLU A 114 4.48 -14.29 -19.10
C GLU A 114 3.57 -13.99 -20.30
N ASN A 115 2.90 -12.86 -20.28
CA ASN A 115 2.00 -12.46 -21.37
C ASN A 115 2.43 -11.17 -22.09
N VAL A 116 3.67 -10.72 -21.91
CA VAL A 116 4.14 -9.44 -22.46
C VAL A 116 3.89 -9.33 -23.97
N GLU A 117 4.21 -10.37 -24.76
CA GLU A 117 3.99 -10.38 -26.20
C GLU A 117 2.50 -10.27 -26.57
N ARG A 118 1.63 -11.00 -25.85
CA ARG A 118 0.18 -10.95 -26.05
C ARG A 118 -0.41 -9.61 -25.68
N ILE A 119 0.08 -9.00 -24.59
CA ILE A 119 -0.30 -7.67 -24.13
C ILE A 119 0.10 -6.65 -25.20
N THR A 120 1.35 -6.67 -25.64
CA THR A 120 1.86 -5.76 -26.70
C THR A 120 1.08 -5.91 -28.01
N ALA A 121 0.67 -7.13 -28.38
CA ALA A 121 -0.09 -7.37 -29.59
C ALA A 121 -1.51 -6.76 -29.57
N VAL A 122 -2.13 -6.61 -28.39
CA VAL A 122 -3.48 -6.05 -28.22
C VAL A 122 -3.47 -4.63 -27.66
N SER A 123 -2.30 -4.09 -27.37
CA SER A 123 -2.09 -2.75 -26.85
C SER A 123 -2.35 -1.69 -27.93
N LEU A 124 -3.02 -0.59 -27.56
CA LEU A 124 -3.41 0.46 -28.49
C LEU A 124 -2.22 1.33 -28.93
N HIS A 125 -1.37 1.73 -27.98
CA HIS A 125 -0.27 2.66 -28.20
C HIS A 125 1.10 1.99 -28.08
N LYS A 126 1.16 0.69 -27.74
CA LYS A 126 2.40 -0.08 -27.57
C LYS A 126 3.35 0.54 -26.54
N SER A 127 2.80 1.06 -25.46
CA SER A 127 3.58 1.58 -24.34
C SER A 127 4.50 0.52 -23.76
N ASP A 128 5.63 0.93 -23.21
CA ASP A 128 6.56 0.03 -22.54
C ASP A 128 5.93 -0.52 -21.27
N MET A 129 5.75 -1.83 -21.22
CA MET A 129 5.17 -2.57 -20.08
C MET A 129 6.26 -3.10 -19.12
N THR A 130 7.49 -2.61 -19.23
CA THR A 130 8.59 -3.02 -18.35
C THR A 130 8.30 -2.63 -16.91
N ILE A 131 8.30 -3.61 -16.02
CA ILE A 131 8.10 -3.39 -14.58
C ILE A 131 9.44 -2.96 -13.98
N PRO A 132 9.53 -1.75 -13.38
CA PRO A 132 10.76 -1.30 -12.74
C PRO A 132 11.15 -2.25 -11.59
N PRO A 133 12.42 -2.69 -11.53
CA PRO A 133 12.86 -3.70 -10.56
C PRO A 133 12.75 -3.21 -9.09
N GLU A 134 12.79 -1.90 -8.86
CA GLU A 134 12.68 -1.29 -7.55
C GLU A 134 11.33 -1.57 -6.88
N LEU A 135 10.26 -1.74 -7.68
CA LEU A 135 8.92 -2.02 -7.16
C LEU A 135 8.89 -3.27 -6.29
N ALA A 136 9.61 -4.32 -6.71
CA ALA A 136 9.70 -5.55 -5.92
C ALA A 136 10.27 -5.31 -4.51
N GLY A 137 11.33 -4.49 -4.42
CA GLY A 137 11.95 -4.13 -3.15
C GLY A 137 10.98 -3.37 -2.22
N TRP A 138 10.23 -2.41 -2.75
CA TRP A 138 9.24 -1.65 -1.95
C TRP A 138 8.10 -2.54 -1.47
N ILE A 139 7.59 -3.45 -2.31
CA ILE A 139 6.55 -4.42 -1.91
C ILE A 139 7.05 -5.36 -0.79
N VAL A 140 8.33 -5.77 -0.83
CA VAL A 140 8.93 -6.59 0.23
C VAL A 140 9.00 -5.81 1.55
N VAL A 141 9.45 -4.55 1.54
CA VAL A 141 9.49 -3.69 2.74
C VAL A 141 8.11 -3.56 3.38
N ILE A 142 7.09 -3.22 2.58
CA ILE A 142 5.72 -3.04 3.09
C ILE A 142 5.15 -4.36 3.60
N GLY A 143 5.32 -5.44 2.85
CA GLY A 143 4.78 -6.76 3.19
C GLY A 143 5.47 -7.42 4.39
N ALA A 144 6.72 -7.07 4.69
CA ALA A 144 7.41 -7.54 5.88
C ALA A 144 6.80 -6.95 7.17
N VAL A 145 6.36 -5.68 7.12
CA VAL A 145 5.74 -5.00 8.28
C VAL A 145 4.25 -5.35 8.40
N ASP A 146 3.52 -5.38 7.29
CA ASP A 146 2.06 -5.57 7.29
C ASP A 146 1.61 -6.64 6.29
N PRO A 147 1.90 -7.94 6.54
CA PRO A 147 1.58 -9.02 5.61
C PRO A 147 0.07 -9.23 5.44
N ASN A 148 -0.74 -8.93 6.46
CA ASN A 148 -2.18 -9.26 6.50
C ASN A 148 -3.10 -8.03 6.39
N SER A 149 -2.56 -6.82 6.23
CA SER A 149 -3.35 -5.57 6.24
C SER A 149 -4.03 -5.27 7.58
N ASP A 150 -3.39 -5.60 8.68
CA ASP A 150 -3.89 -5.36 10.04
C ASP A 150 -2.96 -4.46 10.88
N TYR A 151 -1.67 -4.43 10.60
CA TYR A 151 -0.68 -3.69 11.37
C TYR A 151 -0.97 -2.18 11.43
N PHE A 152 -1.20 -1.53 10.30
CA PHE A 152 -1.50 -0.08 10.26
C PHE A 152 -2.99 0.24 10.48
N ARG A 153 -3.85 -0.78 10.41
CA ARG A 153 -5.30 -0.62 10.55
C ARG A 153 -5.74 -0.57 12.02
N TYR A 154 -5.10 -1.36 12.89
CA TYR A 154 -5.52 -1.52 14.27
C TYR A 154 -4.43 -1.06 15.23
N PRO A 155 -4.78 -0.39 16.36
CA PRO A 155 -3.81 0.04 17.36
C PRO A 155 -3.16 -1.17 18.06
N ILE A 156 -3.90 -2.26 18.20
CA ILE A 156 -3.46 -3.52 18.82
C ILE A 156 -3.70 -4.65 17.84
N THR A 157 -2.69 -5.49 17.64
CA THR A 157 -2.74 -6.71 16.83
C THR A 157 -2.56 -7.94 17.75
N LYS A 158 -2.26 -9.09 17.15
CA LYS A 158 -1.95 -10.32 17.92
C LYS A 158 -0.51 -10.36 18.42
N ASN A 159 0.33 -9.40 18.06
CA ASN A 159 1.75 -9.37 18.40
C ASN A 159 2.08 -8.09 19.18
N GLU A 160 2.10 -8.20 20.51
CA GLU A 160 2.39 -7.07 21.41
C GLU A 160 3.76 -6.42 21.14
N GLN A 161 4.75 -7.18 20.71
CA GLN A 161 6.09 -6.65 20.44
C GLN A 161 6.06 -5.71 19.23
N THR A 162 5.45 -6.14 18.14
CA THR A 162 5.32 -5.30 16.93
C THR A 162 4.39 -4.10 17.19
N ASP A 163 3.40 -4.23 18.08
CA ASP A 163 2.53 -3.11 18.44
C ASP A 163 3.28 -2.02 19.21
N LYS A 164 4.25 -2.38 20.07
CA LYS A 164 5.13 -1.42 20.73
C LYS A 164 6.07 -0.71 19.75
N GLU A 165 6.54 -1.43 18.73
CA GLU A 165 7.39 -0.87 17.68
C GLU A 165 6.66 0.14 16.78
N LYS A 166 5.36 0.03 16.66
CA LYS A 166 4.49 0.92 15.88
C LYS A 166 4.49 2.37 16.37
N SER A 167 4.69 2.57 17.68
CA SER A 167 4.64 3.88 18.30
C SER A 167 5.88 4.72 17.97
N SER A 168 5.66 5.95 17.50
CA SER A 168 6.72 6.95 17.34
C SER A 168 7.17 7.56 18.68
N PHE A 169 6.43 7.32 19.77
CA PHE A 169 6.86 7.68 21.12
C PHE A 169 7.47 6.45 21.80
N LYS A 170 8.79 6.50 22.03
CA LYS A 170 9.53 5.42 22.69
C LYS A 170 9.79 5.79 24.13
N GLU A 171 9.47 4.87 25.06
CA GLU A 171 9.82 5.06 26.48
C GLU A 171 11.34 5.04 26.61
N VAL A 172 11.89 6.02 27.32
CA VAL A 172 13.34 6.17 27.55
C VAL A 172 13.58 6.54 29.01
N ALA A 173 14.78 6.20 29.51
CA ALA A 173 15.20 6.64 30.83
C ALA A 173 15.46 8.16 30.83
N LEU A 174 15.24 8.83 31.96
CA LEU A 174 15.37 10.29 32.06
C LEU A 174 16.80 10.77 31.77
N ASP A 175 17.78 10.00 32.19
CA ASP A 175 19.22 10.26 31.95
C ASP A 175 19.60 10.25 30.47
N VAL A 176 18.84 9.57 29.62
CA VAL A 176 18.99 9.59 28.14
C VAL A 176 18.46 10.89 27.56
N LEU A 177 17.47 11.52 28.16
CA LEU A 177 16.88 12.77 27.66
C LEU A 177 17.70 13.99 28.06
N LEU A 178 18.25 14.03 29.27
CA LEU A 178 18.93 15.20 29.84
C LEU A 178 20.14 15.67 29.02
N PRO A 179 21.02 14.81 28.52
CA PRO A 179 22.17 15.24 27.68
C PRO A 179 21.75 15.75 26.30
N SER A 180 20.53 15.38 25.85
CA SER A 180 19.97 15.79 24.56
C SER A 180 19.18 17.12 24.66
N ALA A 181 18.94 17.62 25.86
CA ALA A 181 18.26 18.88 26.11
C ALA A 181 19.21 20.05 25.77
N GLY A 182 19.14 20.51 24.52
CA GLY A 182 19.99 21.60 24.00
C GLY A 182 20.57 21.30 22.62
N GLN A 183 20.48 20.07 22.15
CA GLN A 183 20.79 19.70 20.77
C GLN A 183 19.48 19.50 20.03
N GLU A 184 19.24 20.28 18.98
CA GLU A 184 18.13 20.22 18.03
C GLU A 184 16.76 19.75 18.57
N LYS A 185 15.72 20.34 18.10
CA LYS A 185 14.27 20.13 18.32
C LYS A 185 13.88 18.73 18.91
N LEU A 186 14.38 18.42 20.11
CA LEU A 186 13.99 17.23 20.85
C LEU A 186 12.51 17.34 21.19
N LYS A 187 11.67 16.45 20.64
CA LYS A 187 10.29 16.29 21.10
C LYS A 187 10.28 15.19 22.14
N ALA A 188 10.03 15.54 23.37
CA ALA A 188 9.93 14.59 24.48
C ALA A 188 8.72 14.92 25.35
N MET A 189 8.18 13.92 26.02
CA MET A 189 7.11 14.04 27.01
C MET A 189 7.60 13.43 28.31
N ILE A 190 7.52 14.19 29.40
CA ILE A 190 7.84 13.75 30.75
C ILE A 190 6.51 13.67 31.51
N ILE A 191 6.30 12.55 32.19
CA ILE A 191 5.15 12.34 33.07
C ILE A 191 5.65 12.41 34.52
N GLU A 192 5.03 13.27 35.30
CA GLU A 192 5.25 13.45 36.73
C GLU A 192 3.99 13.05 37.50
N ASP A 193 4.16 12.62 38.76
CA ASP A 193 3.04 12.38 39.69
C ASP A 193 2.51 13.71 40.26
N GLN A 194 1.52 13.62 41.18
CA GLN A 194 0.91 14.79 41.82
C GLN A 194 1.88 15.57 42.70
N ASP A 195 2.96 14.94 43.14
CA ASP A 195 3.99 15.52 43.99
C ASP A 195 5.18 16.05 43.20
N GLY A 196 5.13 15.98 41.84
CA GLY A 196 6.19 16.44 40.95
C GLY A 196 7.34 15.46 40.77
N ASN A 197 7.18 14.19 41.23
CA ASN A 197 8.21 13.19 41.02
C ASN A 197 8.11 12.60 39.62
N PHE A 198 9.28 12.34 39.01
CA PHE A 198 9.36 11.67 37.72
C PHE A 198 8.75 10.27 37.75
N VAL A 199 7.87 10.00 36.79
CA VAL A 199 7.25 8.68 36.58
C VAL A 199 7.78 8.01 35.33
N ARG A 200 7.71 8.71 34.16
CA ARG A 200 8.11 8.17 32.86
C ARG A 200 8.54 9.29 31.92
N ALA A 201 9.36 8.94 30.95
CA ALA A 201 9.69 9.81 29.84
C ALA A 201 9.56 9.10 28.51
N TYR A 202 9.14 9.85 27.49
CA TYR A 202 9.01 9.37 26.12
C TYR A 202 9.73 10.33 25.17
N LYS A 203 10.50 9.76 24.26
CA LYS A 203 11.14 10.49 23.17
C LYS A 203 10.39 10.22 21.87
N TYR A 204 10.09 11.26 21.11
CA TYR A 204 9.55 11.12 19.77
C TYR A 204 10.64 10.73 18.78
N ASP A 205 10.45 9.63 18.09
CA ASP A 205 11.33 9.13 17.04
C ASP A 205 10.61 9.28 15.69
N SER A 206 11.00 10.28 14.92
CA SER A 206 10.46 10.57 13.60
C SER A 206 10.91 9.58 12.51
N SER A 207 11.82 8.67 12.83
CA SER A 207 12.28 7.64 11.90
C SER A 207 11.40 6.39 11.92
N THR A 208 10.57 6.23 12.97
CA THR A 208 9.63 5.12 13.09
C THR A 208 8.70 5.10 11.88
N ASN A 209 8.58 3.95 11.23
CA ASN A 209 7.78 3.71 10.01
C ASN A 209 8.23 4.48 8.75
N ARG A 210 9.27 5.31 8.79
CA ARG A 210 9.69 6.16 7.67
C ARG A 210 10.05 5.35 6.42
N GLU A 211 10.82 4.29 6.58
CA GLU A 211 11.19 3.40 5.46
C GLU A 211 9.96 2.79 4.79
N THR A 212 9.00 2.32 5.61
CA THR A 212 7.75 1.73 5.11
C THR A 212 6.86 2.79 4.43
N GLU A 213 6.80 3.99 4.98
CA GLU A 213 6.05 5.11 4.37
C GLU A 213 6.64 5.50 3.02
N ASP A 214 7.97 5.68 2.93
CA ASP A 214 8.67 6.00 1.69
C ASP A 214 8.49 4.91 0.63
N ALA A 215 8.58 3.64 1.02
CA ALA A 215 8.32 2.51 0.13
C ALA A 215 6.87 2.49 -0.36
N ALA A 216 5.89 2.74 0.55
CA ALA A 216 4.48 2.75 0.21
C ALA A 216 4.13 3.89 -0.76
N ARG A 217 4.70 5.09 -0.58
CA ARG A 217 4.51 6.21 -1.51
C ARG A 217 5.02 5.88 -2.90
N LYS A 218 6.28 5.45 -3.00
CA LYS A 218 6.89 5.10 -4.29
C LYS A 218 6.16 3.98 -5.01
N ALA A 219 5.76 2.94 -4.27
CA ALA A 219 5.01 1.83 -4.84
C ALA A 219 3.60 2.25 -5.29
N ALA A 220 2.89 3.07 -4.50
CA ALA A 220 1.57 3.57 -4.86
C ALA A 220 1.62 4.49 -6.08
N ASP A 221 2.59 5.41 -6.17
CA ASP A 221 2.78 6.29 -7.33
C ASP A 221 3.06 5.49 -8.60
N MET A 222 3.97 4.52 -8.52
CA MET A 222 4.30 3.67 -9.64
C MET A 222 3.12 2.82 -10.10
N LEU A 223 2.39 2.19 -9.16
CA LEU A 223 1.25 1.34 -9.50
C LEU A 223 0.04 2.14 -9.99
N SER A 224 -0.18 3.37 -9.52
CA SER A 224 -1.17 4.29 -10.09
C SER A 224 -0.86 4.58 -11.56
N ASN A 225 0.39 4.93 -11.89
CA ASN A 225 0.82 5.15 -13.28
C ASN A 225 0.65 3.88 -14.12
N PHE A 226 1.03 2.72 -13.60
CA PHE A 226 0.83 1.42 -14.28
C PHE A 226 -0.66 1.12 -14.49
N HIS A 227 -1.51 1.41 -13.52
CA HIS A 227 -2.95 1.23 -13.65
C HIS A 227 -3.52 2.11 -14.77
N ILE A 228 -3.15 3.39 -14.82
CA ILE A 228 -3.55 4.32 -15.89
C ILE A 228 -3.10 3.77 -17.25
N MET A 229 -1.85 3.34 -17.35
CA MET A 229 -1.29 2.77 -18.57
C MET A 229 -2.05 1.52 -19.00
N LEU A 230 -2.28 0.54 -18.11
CA LEU A 230 -3.02 -0.68 -18.43
C LEU A 230 -4.44 -0.39 -18.92
N ARG A 231 -5.14 0.57 -18.30
CA ARG A 231 -6.46 0.99 -18.78
C ARG A 231 -6.42 1.58 -20.18
N CYS A 232 -5.51 2.53 -20.42
CA CYS A 232 -5.38 3.19 -21.72
C CYS A 232 -5.00 2.21 -22.82
N GLU A 233 -4.07 1.30 -22.52
CA GLU A 233 -3.55 0.35 -23.51
C GLU A 233 -4.52 -0.82 -23.77
N LEU A 234 -5.22 -1.29 -22.77
CA LEU A 234 -5.97 -2.54 -22.86
C LEU A 234 -7.50 -2.35 -22.85
N MET A 235 -8.01 -1.23 -22.36
CA MET A 235 -9.45 -1.04 -22.07
C MET A 235 -10.00 0.30 -22.59
N ASP A 236 -9.34 0.95 -23.54
CA ASP A 236 -9.75 2.24 -24.12
C ASP A 236 -9.98 3.32 -23.05
N GLY A 237 -9.21 3.25 -21.93
CA GLY A 237 -9.30 4.19 -20.83
C GLY A 237 -10.39 3.89 -19.77
N TRP A 238 -11.10 2.74 -19.90
CA TRP A 238 -12.17 2.30 -18.99
C TRP A 238 -11.75 1.25 -17.98
#